data_8739f7256deb9a382c308e7add8ad41b
#
_entry.id   8739f7256deb9a382c308e7add8ad41b
#
_cell.length_a   1.000
_cell.length_b   1.000
_cell.length_c   1.000
_cell.angle_alpha   90.00
_cell.angle_beta   90.00
_cell.angle_gamma   90.00
#
_symmetry.space_group_name_H-M   'P 1'
#
loop_
_entity.id
_entity.type
_entity.pdbx_description
1 polymer ?
#
loop_
_entity_poly.entity_id
_entity_poly.type
_entity_poly.pdbx_seq_one_letter_code
_entity_poly.pdbx_strand_id
1 'polypeptide(L)'
;MPAPTSTSAVGTARRPLADRFGDLMTGSVRLMPVWCRRAVPADMVGYLVLGVVTFAVDVVVLVLLDQLTSVSLPLCVAAADTLAWALHFQLNRTLNFRSCAPAGPQALRYGVLVCACLAISAGVTSGVAELGAHLAVARLVAGGCIAACGYVACRWWVFHAPARTFA
;
A
#
# COMPACT_ATOMS: atom_id res chain seq x y z
N MET A 1 26.25 8.78 -54.74
CA MET A 1 26.58 8.59 -53.30
C MET A 1 25.29 8.28 -52.58
N PRO A 2 25.08 7.06 -52.08
CA PRO A 2 23.91 6.73 -51.26
C PRO A 2 24.20 7.11 -49.82
N ALA A 3 23.21 7.73 -49.16
CA ALA A 3 23.23 8.13 -47.75
C ALA A 3 23.26 6.89 -46.84
N PRO A 4 23.90 6.96 -45.67
CA PRO A 4 23.90 5.84 -44.73
C PRO A 4 22.56 5.75 -44.03
N THR A 5 21.91 4.60 -44.17
CA THR A 5 20.74 4.21 -43.37
C THR A 5 21.17 4.06 -41.90
N SER A 6 20.79 5.01 -41.07
CA SER A 6 20.93 4.88 -39.60
C SER A 6 19.94 3.82 -39.11
N THR A 7 20.41 2.64 -38.93
CA THR A 7 19.71 1.59 -38.19
C THR A 7 19.64 2.03 -36.71
N SER A 8 18.52 2.63 -36.32
CA SER A 8 18.22 2.93 -34.91
C SER A 8 18.14 1.58 -34.17
N ALA A 9 19.18 1.26 -33.41
CA ALA A 9 19.17 0.22 -32.42
C ALA A 9 18.09 0.60 -31.38
N VAL A 10 16.91 0.02 -31.51
CA VAL A 10 15.86 0.03 -30.48
C VAL A 10 16.40 -0.78 -29.31
N GLY A 11 17.19 -0.10 -28.47
CA GLY A 11 17.56 -0.63 -27.18
C GLY A 11 16.27 -0.92 -26.40
N THR A 12 16.07 -2.17 -26.03
CA THR A 12 15.00 -2.62 -25.12
C THR A 12 15.24 -1.96 -23.75
N ALA A 13 14.86 -0.69 -23.63
CA ALA A 13 14.86 0.01 -22.36
C ALA A 13 13.97 -0.80 -21.41
N ARG A 14 14.58 -1.38 -20.37
CA ARG A 14 13.84 -2.12 -19.34
C ARG A 14 12.78 -1.18 -18.77
N ARG A 15 11.52 -1.50 -19.01
CA ARG A 15 10.39 -0.71 -18.45
C ARG A 15 10.59 -0.57 -16.94
N PRO A 16 10.42 0.64 -16.35
CA PRO A 16 10.56 0.84 -14.92
C PRO A 16 9.64 -0.12 -14.15
N LEU A 17 10.07 -0.57 -12.97
CA LEU A 17 9.32 -1.52 -12.14
C LEU A 17 7.89 -1.05 -11.86
N ALA A 18 7.70 0.27 -11.70
CA ALA A 18 6.38 0.86 -11.49
C ALA A 18 5.42 0.63 -12.68
N ASP A 19 5.92 0.64 -13.93
CA ASP A 19 5.08 0.37 -15.10
C ASP A 19 4.67 -1.09 -15.16
N ARG A 20 5.60 -2.00 -14.90
CA ARG A 20 5.31 -3.44 -14.82
C ARG A 20 4.27 -3.74 -13.73
N PHE A 21 4.43 -3.13 -12.56
CA PHE A 21 3.48 -3.28 -11.47
C PHE A 21 2.09 -2.76 -11.88
N GLY A 22 2.01 -1.57 -12.48
CA GLY A 22 0.75 -1.00 -12.98
C GLY A 22 0.08 -1.88 -14.04
N ASP A 23 0.85 -2.44 -14.99
CA ASP A 23 0.36 -3.35 -16.02
C ASP A 23 -0.22 -4.64 -15.41
N LEU A 24 0.47 -5.22 -14.40
CA LEU A 24 -0.01 -6.39 -13.67
C LEU A 24 -1.32 -6.11 -12.92
N MET A 25 -1.41 -4.97 -12.22
CA MET A 25 -2.63 -4.61 -11.48
C MET A 25 -3.80 -4.34 -12.43
N THR A 26 -3.55 -3.67 -13.53
CA THR A 26 -4.56 -3.45 -14.59
C THR A 26 -4.99 -4.77 -15.23
N GLY A 27 -4.06 -5.69 -15.46
CA GLY A 27 -4.34 -7.05 -15.94
C GLY A 27 -5.23 -7.82 -14.98
N SER A 28 -4.93 -7.76 -13.68
CA SER A 28 -5.71 -8.43 -12.63
C SER A 28 -7.16 -7.91 -12.57
N VAL A 29 -7.36 -6.60 -12.70
CA VAL A 29 -8.71 -6.01 -12.76
C VAL A 29 -9.47 -6.47 -13.99
N ARG A 30 -8.80 -6.67 -15.13
CA ARG A 30 -9.44 -7.16 -16.37
C ARG A 30 -9.97 -8.60 -16.25
N LEU A 31 -9.45 -9.40 -15.34
CA LEU A 31 -9.91 -10.76 -15.05
C LEU A 31 -11.16 -10.78 -14.16
N MET A 32 -11.50 -9.66 -13.51
CA MET A 32 -12.68 -9.55 -12.66
C MET A 32 -13.97 -9.42 -13.47
N PRO A 33 -15.13 -9.82 -12.91
CA PRO A 33 -16.44 -9.59 -13.51
C PRO A 33 -16.70 -8.11 -13.81
N VAL A 34 -17.49 -7.82 -14.85
CA VAL A 34 -17.72 -6.44 -15.35
C VAL A 34 -18.22 -5.48 -14.27
N TRP A 35 -19.06 -5.95 -13.36
CA TRP A 35 -19.58 -5.15 -12.26
C TRP A 35 -18.49 -4.78 -11.23
N CYS A 36 -17.50 -5.67 -10.98
CA CYS A 36 -16.35 -5.38 -10.12
C CYS A 36 -15.41 -4.36 -10.77
N ARG A 37 -15.16 -4.45 -12.09
CA ARG A 37 -14.24 -3.53 -12.80
C ARG A 37 -14.63 -2.06 -12.70
N ARG A 38 -15.93 -1.78 -12.58
CA ARG A 38 -16.42 -0.41 -12.43
C ARG A 38 -16.22 0.16 -11.04
N ALA A 39 -16.17 -0.70 -10.03
CA ALA A 39 -16.05 -0.32 -8.62
C ALA A 39 -14.62 -0.35 -8.09
N VAL A 40 -13.74 -1.20 -8.66
CA VAL A 40 -12.39 -1.47 -8.13
C VAL A 40 -11.33 -0.94 -9.10
N PRO A 41 -10.74 0.23 -8.84
CA PRO A 41 -9.63 0.75 -9.64
C PRO A 41 -8.34 -0.06 -9.41
N ALA A 42 -7.45 -0.08 -10.42
CA ALA A 42 -6.23 -0.87 -10.40
C ALA A 42 -5.28 -0.48 -9.25
N ASP A 43 -5.24 0.78 -8.88
CA ASP A 43 -4.45 1.28 -7.75
C ASP A 43 -5.00 0.84 -6.37
N MET A 44 -6.30 0.54 -6.26
CA MET A 44 -6.87 -0.12 -5.07
C MET A 44 -6.38 -1.56 -4.96
N VAL A 45 -6.36 -2.31 -6.05
CA VAL A 45 -5.79 -3.67 -6.07
C VAL A 45 -4.30 -3.62 -5.72
N GLY A 46 -3.56 -2.67 -6.30
CA GLY A 46 -2.15 -2.45 -5.97
C GLY A 46 -1.93 -2.15 -4.49
N TYR A 47 -2.73 -1.29 -3.89
CA TYR A 47 -2.70 -0.98 -2.46
C TYR A 47 -2.90 -2.22 -1.59
N LEU A 48 -3.90 -3.04 -1.91
CA LEU A 48 -4.19 -4.28 -1.16
C LEU A 48 -3.08 -5.32 -1.32
N VAL A 49 -2.58 -5.53 -2.53
CA VAL A 49 -1.47 -6.47 -2.79
C VAL A 49 -0.22 -6.05 -2.02
N LEU A 50 0.14 -4.77 -2.05
CA LEU A 50 1.27 -4.25 -1.28
C LEU A 50 1.04 -4.40 0.22
N GLY A 51 -0.21 -4.25 0.70
CA GLY A 51 -0.59 -4.51 2.09
C GLY A 51 -0.33 -5.96 2.51
N VAL A 52 -0.71 -6.93 1.68
CA VAL A 52 -0.45 -8.36 1.95
C VAL A 52 1.06 -8.66 1.96
N VAL A 53 1.81 -8.10 1.01
CA VAL A 53 3.27 -8.28 0.94
C VAL A 53 3.95 -7.71 2.18
N THR A 54 3.58 -6.50 2.59
CA THR A 54 4.21 -5.87 3.76
C THR A 54 3.79 -6.53 5.07
N PHE A 55 2.59 -7.06 5.17
CA PHE A 55 2.16 -7.89 6.28
C PHE A 55 2.97 -9.18 6.39
N ALA A 56 3.25 -9.85 5.25
CA ALA A 56 4.12 -11.02 5.26
C ALA A 56 5.54 -10.69 5.74
N VAL A 57 6.07 -9.53 5.33
CA VAL A 57 7.38 -9.03 5.81
C VAL A 57 7.33 -8.74 7.31
N ASP A 58 6.27 -8.13 7.81
CA ASP A 58 6.06 -7.87 9.24
C ASP A 58 6.16 -9.15 10.07
N VAL A 59 5.39 -10.19 9.70
CA VAL A 59 5.40 -11.48 10.39
C VAL A 59 6.79 -12.13 10.37
N VAL A 60 7.48 -12.10 9.23
CA VAL A 60 8.84 -12.66 9.11
C VAL A 60 9.81 -11.91 10.01
N VAL A 61 9.79 -10.59 9.99
CA VAL A 61 10.67 -9.75 10.81
C VAL A 61 10.38 -9.97 12.30
N LEU A 62 9.12 -10.00 12.70
CA LEU A 62 8.71 -10.27 14.07
C LEU A 62 9.26 -11.61 14.58
N VAL A 63 9.07 -12.69 13.81
CA VAL A 63 9.57 -14.03 14.17
C VAL A 63 11.10 -14.05 14.25
N LEU A 64 11.78 -13.40 13.31
CA LEU A 64 13.24 -13.33 13.34
C LEU A 64 13.75 -12.55 14.57
N LEU A 65 13.13 -11.42 14.90
CA LEU A 65 13.51 -10.63 16.08
C LEU A 65 13.27 -11.41 17.37
N ASP A 66 12.12 -12.08 17.49
CA ASP A 66 11.78 -12.88 18.66
C ASP A 66 12.74 -14.08 18.86
N GLN A 67 13.13 -14.75 17.77
CA GLN A 67 14.01 -15.91 17.82
C GLN A 67 15.50 -15.58 17.94
N LEU A 68 15.94 -14.47 17.34
CA LEU A 68 17.38 -14.15 17.23
C LEU A 68 17.84 -13.12 18.25
N THR A 69 16.93 -12.50 19.00
CA THR A 69 17.26 -11.47 19.98
C THR A 69 16.65 -11.76 21.34
N SER A 70 17.25 -11.20 22.41
CA SER A 70 16.68 -11.23 23.77
C SER A 70 15.82 -10.00 24.08
N VAL A 71 15.38 -9.28 23.05
CA VAL A 71 14.51 -8.10 23.18
C VAL A 71 13.11 -8.53 23.58
N SER A 72 12.44 -7.75 24.40
CA SER A 72 11.07 -8.05 24.82
C SER A 72 10.09 -8.06 23.63
N LEU A 73 9.15 -9.00 23.63
CA LEU A 73 8.17 -9.18 22.54
C LEU A 73 7.45 -7.88 22.12
N PRO A 74 6.99 -6.99 23.04
CA PRO A 74 6.38 -5.72 22.63
C PRO A 74 7.31 -4.82 21.80
N LEU A 75 8.61 -4.83 22.06
CA LEU A 75 9.58 -4.07 21.28
C LEU A 75 9.84 -4.72 19.92
N CYS A 76 9.88 -6.06 19.86
CA CYS A 76 9.96 -6.78 18.59
C CYS A 76 8.74 -6.47 17.69
N VAL A 77 7.54 -6.47 18.25
CA VAL A 77 6.31 -6.09 17.55
C VAL A 77 6.38 -4.67 17.05
N ALA A 78 6.73 -3.71 17.91
CA ALA A 78 6.82 -2.30 17.51
C ALA A 78 7.87 -2.06 16.41
N ALA A 79 8.99 -2.78 16.44
CA ALA A 79 10.03 -2.69 15.42
C ALA A 79 9.55 -3.29 14.07
N ALA A 80 8.93 -4.47 14.11
CA ALA A 80 8.40 -5.14 12.91
C ALA A 80 7.29 -4.30 12.25
N ASP A 81 6.30 -3.85 13.02
CA ASP A 81 5.23 -2.95 12.56
C ASP A 81 5.79 -1.68 11.92
N THR A 82 6.76 -1.02 12.59
CA THR A 82 7.36 0.23 12.08
C THR A 82 8.02 0.01 10.72
N LEU A 83 8.78 -1.09 10.59
CA LEU A 83 9.43 -1.45 9.34
C LEU A 83 8.40 -1.76 8.23
N ALA A 84 7.37 -2.54 8.57
CA ALA A 84 6.30 -2.89 7.64
C ALA A 84 5.54 -1.66 7.15
N TRP A 85 5.21 -0.72 8.03
CA TRP A 85 4.54 0.54 7.66
C TRP A 85 5.42 1.45 6.81
N ALA A 86 6.71 1.56 7.14
CA ALA A 86 7.65 2.32 6.33
C ALA A 86 7.80 1.72 4.92
N LEU A 87 7.87 0.39 4.83
CA LEU A 87 7.91 -0.33 3.56
C LEU A 87 6.60 -0.15 2.77
N HIS A 88 5.44 -0.29 3.40
CA HIS A 88 4.14 -0.08 2.79
C HIS A 88 3.98 1.34 2.24
N PHE A 89 4.37 2.35 3.01
CA PHE A 89 4.41 3.74 2.55
C PHE A 89 5.30 3.89 1.31
N GLN A 90 6.53 3.37 1.36
CA GLN A 90 7.49 3.54 0.27
C GLN A 90 7.06 2.82 -1.01
N LEU A 91 6.56 1.59 -0.90
CA LEU A 91 6.06 0.83 -2.05
C LEU A 91 4.82 1.49 -2.67
N ASN A 92 3.87 1.93 -1.86
CA ASN A 92 2.71 2.66 -2.37
C ASN A 92 3.12 3.97 -3.03
N ARG A 93 4.03 4.74 -2.43
CA ARG A 93 4.52 6.00 -2.99
C ARG A 93 5.19 5.81 -4.34
N THR A 94 6.03 4.77 -4.49
CA THR A 94 6.88 4.58 -5.68
C THR A 94 6.21 3.75 -6.77
N LEU A 95 5.55 2.65 -6.42
CA LEU A 95 5.00 1.68 -7.38
C LEU A 95 3.54 1.93 -7.70
N ASN A 96 2.72 2.21 -6.69
CA ASN A 96 1.27 2.31 -6.84
C ASN A 96 0.83 3.72 -7.24
N PHE A 97 1.10 4.72 -6.40
CA PHE A 97 0.67 6.09 -6.62
C PHE A 97 1.68 6.95 -7.39
N ARG A 98 2.91 6.49 -7.58
CA ARG A 98 3.99 7.15 -8.36
C ARG A 98 4.18 8.62 -8.00
N SER A 99 4.13 8.93 -6.71
CA SER A 99 4.16 10.30 -6.22
C SER A 99 5.57 10.89 -6.29
N CYS A 100 5.69 12.06 -6.94
CA CYS A 100 6.93 12.85 -7.04
C CYS A 100 7.01 13.96 -5.97
N ALA A 101 5.99 14.13 -5.12
CA ALA A 101 5.98 15.14 -4.07
C ALA A 101 7.02 14.84 -2.97
N PRO A 102 7.46 15.83 -2.16
CA PRO A 102 8.41 15.63 -1.08
C PRO A 102 7.96 14.53 -0.11
N ALA A 103 8.87 13.61 0.26
CA ALA A 103 8.53 12.44 1.08
C ALA A 103 8.18 12.81 2.53
N GLY A 104 8.82 13.84 3.11
CA GLY A 104 8.61 14.21 4.51
C GLY A 104 7.15 14.54 4.87
N PRO A 105 6.51 15.51 4.20
CA PRO A 105 5.09 15.80 4.44
C PRO A 105 4.15 14.61 4.17
N GLN A 106 4.47 13.78 3.19
CA GLN A 106 3.70 12.56 2.89
C GLN A 106 3.85 11.53 4.00
N ALA A 107 5.07 11.33 4.52
CA ALA A 107 5.33 10.41 5.63
C ALA A 107 4.60 10.84 6.91
N LEU A 108 4.58 12.15 7.20
CA LEU A 108 3.82 12.69 8.33
C LEU A 108 2.31 12.41 8.20
N ARG A 109 1.73 12.70 7.03
CA ARG A 109 0.30 12.40 6.77
C ARG A 109 0.02 10.91 6.88
N TYR A 110 0.95 10.09 6.37
CA TYR A 110 0.82 8.64 6.47
C TYR A 110 0.88 8.16 7.93
N GLY A 111 1.75 8.72 8.77
CA GLY A 111 1.78 8.44 10.20
C GLY A 111 0.45 8.76 10.90
N VAL A 112 -0.13 9.93 10.60
CA VAL A 112 -1.47 10.31 11.10
C VAL A 112 -2.54 9.31 10.62
N LEU A 113 -2.48 8.88 9.35
CA LEU A 113 -3.39 7.88 8.81
C LEU A 113 -3.26 6.54 9.56
N VAL A 114 -2.05 6.08 9.85
CA VAL A 114 -1.80 4.85 10.62
C VAL A 114 -2.44 4.94 12.01
N CYS A 115 -2.25 6.04 12.73
CA CYS A 115 -2.89 6.26 14.03
C CYS A 115 -4.44 6.24 13.92
N ALA A 116 -4.99 6.88 12.89
CA ALA A 116 -6.43 6.85 12.64
C ALA A 116 -6.94 5.43 12.34
N CYS A 117 -6.21 4.66 11.52
CA CYS A 117 -6.54 3.26 11.22
C CYS A 117 -6.52 2.38 12.48
N LEU A 118 -5.55 2.59 13.38
CA LEU A 118 -5.51 1.88 14.67
C LEU A 118 -6.73 2.21 15.53
N ALA A 119 -7.14 3.48 15.61
CA ALA A 119 -8.33 3.90 16.36
C ALA A 119 -9.61 3.30 15.75
N ILE A 120 -9.74 3.32 14.40
CA ILE A 120 -10.85 2.68 13.67
C ILE A 120 -10.87 1.17 13.95
N SER A 121 -9.71 0.51 13.90
CA SER A 121 -9.60 -0.93 14.19
C SER A 121 -10.12 -1.28 15.57
N ALA A 122 -9.67 -0.54 16.58
CA ALA A 122 -10.11 -0.75 17.96
C ALA A 122 -11.63 -0.49 18.11
N GLY A 123 -12.10 0.68 17.65
CA GLY A 123 -13.51 1.08 17.80
C GLY A 123 -14.47 0.14 17.07
N VAL A 124 -14.19 -0.19 15.81
CA VAL A 124 -15.04 -1.10 15.01
C VAL A 124 -15.03 -2.51 15.60
N THR A 125 -13.84 -3.03 15.97
CA THR A 125 -13.76 -4.37 16.56
C THR A 125 -14.55 -4.45 17.86
N SER A 126 -14.41 -3.48 18.78
CA SER A 126 -15.14 -3.44 20.04
C SER A 126 -16.65 -3.28 19.81
N GLY A 127 -17.06 -2.31 18.99
CA GLY A 127 -18.49 -2.08 18.73
C GLY A 127 -19.20 -3.27 18.09
N VAL A 128 -18.56 -3.96 17.12
CA VAL A 128 -19.15 -5.14 16.49
C VAL A 128 -19.18 -6.34 17.46
N ALA A 129 -18.17 -6.48 18.33
CA ALA A 129 -18.14 -7.50 19.36
C ALA A 129 -19.24 -7.27 20.42
N GLU A 130 -19.50 -6.01 20.84
CA GLU A 130 -20.58 -5.64 21.77
C GLU A 130 -21.96 -5.94 21.21
N LEU A 131 -22.15 -5.93 19.88
CA LEU A 131 -23.37 -6.36 19.21
C LEU A 131 -23.54 -7.91 19.20
N GLY A 132 -22.66 -8.64 19.87
CA GLY A 132 -22.71 -10.12 19.98
C GLY A 132 -22.07 -10.86 18.80
N ALA A 133 -21.37 -10.18 17.89
CA ALA A 133 -20.69 -10.87 16.81
C ALA A 133 -19.42 -11.58 17.30
N HIS A 134 -19.12 -12.72 16.67
CA HIS A 134 -17.86 -13.42 16.94
C HIS A 134 -16.64 -12.53 16.64
N LEU A 135 -15.61 -12.57 17.49
CA LEU A 135 -14.43 -11.70 17.38
C LEU A 135 -13.76 -11.73 16.00
N ALA A 136 -13.74 -12.89 15.35
CA ALA A 136 -13.20 -13.03 13.99
C ALA A 136 -14.01 -12.20 12.97
N VAL A 137 -15.32 -12.15 13.10
CA VAL A 137 -16.19 -11.33 12.23
C VAL A 137 -15.94 -9.85 12.50
N ALA A 138 -15.85 -9.45 13.77
CA ALA A 138 -15.53 -8.08 14.15
C ALA A 138 -14.19 -7.61 13.55
N ARG A 139 -13.17 -8.48 13.57
CA ARG A 139 -11.86 -8.22 12.96
C ARG A 139 -11.90 -8.12 11.44
N LEU A 140 -12.68 -8.96 10.77
CA LEU A 140 -12.84 -8.89 9.31
C LEU A 140 -13.54 -7.59 8.90
N VAL A 141 -14.58 -7.16 9.62
CA VAL A 141 -15.27 -5.89 9.38
C VAL A 141 -14.31 -4.71 9.58
N ALA A 142 -13.58 -4.71 10.69
CA ALA A 142 -12.58 -3.67 10.97
C ALA A 142 -11.49 -3.62 9.87
N GLY A 143 -10.98 -4.78 9.44
CA GLY A 143 -10.01 -4.89 8.34
C GLY A 143 -10.54 -4.32 7.02
N GLY A 144 -11.79 -4.59 6.68
CA GLY A 144 -12.45 -4.02 5.51
C GLY A 144 -12.57 -2.48 5.59
N CYS A 145 -12.96 -1.97 6.76
CA CYS A 145 -13.03 -0.51 7.00
C CYS A 145 -11.65 0.15 6.87
N ILE A 146 -10.61 -0.46 7.47
CA ILE A 146 -9.23 0.06 7.39
C ILE A 146 -8.73 0.05 5.95
N ALA A 147 -8.97 -1.03 5.20
CA ALA A 147 -8.54 -1.14 3.81
C ALA A 147 -9.21 -0.07 2.93
N ALA A 148 -10.50 0.17 3.11
CA ALA A 148 -11.24 1.18 2.36
C ALA A 148 -10.80 2.60 2.76
N CYS A 149 -10.80 2.94 4.04
CA CYS A 149 -10.40 4.25 4.54
C CYS A 149 -8.92 4.54 4.23
N GLY A 150 -8.05 3.56 4.43
CA GLY A 150 -6.62 3.68 4.15
C GLY A 150 -6.33 3.94 2.68
N TYR A 151 -6.98 3.20 1.78
CA TYR A 151 -6.86 3.43 0.35
C TYR A 151 -7.33 4.83 -0.05
N VAL A 152 -8.53 5.23 0.38
CA VAL A 152 -9.11 6.54 0.07
C VAL A 152 -8.21 7.66 0.58
N ALA A 153 -7.76 7.57 1.83
CA ALA A 153 -6.87 8.56 2.42
C ALA A 153 -5.49 8.60 1.73
N CYS A 154 -4.92 7.45 1.37
CA CYS A 154 -3.67 7.41 0.60
C CYS A 154 -3.82 8.10 -0.75
N ARG A 155 -4.90 7.80 -1.49
CA ARG A 155 -5.14 8.34 -2.82
C ARG A 155 -5.41 9.86 -2.82
N TRP A 156 -6.26 10.31 -1.91
CA TRP A 156 -6.79 11.69 -1.96
C TRP A 156 -6.08 12.66 -1.02
N TRP A 157 -5.35 12.18 -0.04
CA TRP A 157 -4.73 13.04 0.97
C TRP A 157 -3.22 12.84 1.13
N VAL A 158 -2.75 11.59 1.28
CA VAL A 158 -1.32 11.31 1.52
C VAL A 158 -0.51 11.57 0.26
N PHE A 159 -0.91 10.95 -0.87
CA PHE A 159 -0.18 11.01 -2.13
C PHE A 159 -0.76 11.99 -3.14
N HIS A 160 -1.77 12.77 -2.75
CA HIS A 160 -2.28 13.83 -3.61
C HIS A 160 -1.19 14.87 -3.86
N ALA A 161 -0.75 14.99 -5.10
CA ALA A 161 0.12 16.07 -5.51
C ALA A 161 -0.76 17.30 -5.78
N PRO A 162 -0.56 18.44 -5.09
CA PRO A 162 -1.21 19.68 -5.52
C PRO A 162 -0.78 19.96 -6.97
N ALA A 163 -1.75 20.32 -7.81
CA ALA A 163 -1.47 20.75 -9.17
C ALA A 163 -0.37 21.83 -9.11
N ARG A 164 0.75 21.62 -9.80
CA ARG A 164 1.80 22.65 -9.91
C ARG A 164 1.17 23.81 -10.65
N THR A 165 0.83 24.86 -9.95
CA THR A 165 0.55 26.14 -10.55
C THR A 165 1.88 26.63 -11.11
N PHE A 166 2.08 26.49 -12.41
CA PHE A 166 3.18 27.15 -13.09
C PHE A 166 2.82 28.66 -13.09
N ALA A 167 3.52 29.41 -12.24
CA ALA A 167 3.54 30.88 -12.32
C ALA A 167 4.66 31.31 -13.27
#